data_6b41284b840c2799bdbd69b1f9174d91
#
_entry.id   6b41284b840c2799bdbd69b1f9174d91
#
_cell.length_a   1.000
_cell.length_b   1.000
_cell.length_c   1.000
_cell.angle_alpha   90.00
_cell.angle_beta   90.00
_cell.angle_gamma   90.00
#
_symmetry.space_group_name_H-M   'P 1'
#
loop_
_entity.id
_entity.type
_entity.pdbx_description
1 polymer ?
#
loop_
_entity_poly.entity_id
_entity_poly.type
_entity_poly.pdbx_seq_one_letter_code
_entity_poly.pdbx_strand_id
1 'polypeptide(L)'
;SDTAGHRAFRFARHYAWGMSDDPKKLAHEAVEFLSSRFGLDRIDLALVLGSGWSAGADQLGEGLGEITLGAVPGFRKPVVKGHGGVLKLVRTAGGRTAAVLTGRTHYYEGRGVDPVVHGVRTIAAWGASTLVLTNGCGGLNPAWAPGTVVLIRDHINLTGATPLRGATFVDMTEAYSGRLRDLARTVAPELPEGVYVQFRGPQYETPAEVRMAGLLGGDLVGMSTALETIAAREAGLEVLG
;
A
#
# COMPACT_ATOMS: atom_id res chain seq x y z
N SER A 1 12.52 -3.86 51.16
CA SER A 1 11.43 -3.01 50.69
C SER A 1 11.56 -2.83 49.21
N ASP A 2 10.88 -3.68 48.48
CA ASP A 2 11.00 -3.85 47.01
C ASP A 2 9.63 -3.61 46.39
N THR A 3 9.30 -2.35 46.12
CA THR A 3 8.03 -1.95 45.51
C THR A 3 8.20 -1.36 44.09
N ALA A 4 9.43 -1.28 43.58
CA ALA A 4 9.70 -0.75 42.22
C ALA A 4 9.66 -1.84 41.14
N GLY A 5 9.89 -3.11 41.48
CA GLY A 5 9.91 -4.22 40.54
C GLY A 5 8.52 -4.67 40.02
N HIS A 6 7.46 -4.41 40.76
CA HIS A 6 6.12 -4.91 40.42
C HIS A 6 5.32 -4.01 39.45
N ARG A 7 5.72 -2.76 39.22
CA ARG A 7 5.08 -1.88 38.25
C ARG A 7 5.58 -2.04 36.80
N ALA A 8 6.85 -2.41 36.64
CA ALA A 8 7.43 -2.65 35.32
C ALA A 8 6.91 -3.94 34.65
N PHE A 9 6.61 -4.97 35.45
CA PHE A 9 6.08 -6.25 34.97
C PHE A 9 4.59 -6.23 34.59
N ARG A 10 3.81 -5.27 35.09
CA ARG A 10 2.40 -5.12 34.69
C ARG A 10 2.23 -4.43 33.34
N PHE A 11 3.15 -3.57 32.92
CA PHE A 11 3.09 -2.92 31.60
C PHE A 11 3.48 -3.86 30.45
N ALA A 12 4.35 -4.85 30.69
CA ALA A 12 4.76 -5.81 29.67
C ALA A 12 3.70 -6.90 29.39
N ARG A 13 2.74 -7.13 30.29
CA ARG A 13 1.68 -8.14 30.11
C ARG A 13 0.47 -7.66 29.31
N HIS A 14 0.34 -6.38 29.00
CA HIS A 14 -0.80 -5.83 28.26
C HIS A 14 -0.59 -5.76 26.76
N TYR A 15 0.58 -6.13 26.23
CA TYR A 15 0.87 -6.15 24.78
C TYR A 15 1.02 -7.55 24.18
N ALA A 16 0.75 -8.60 24.93
CA ALA A 16 0.56 -9.95 24.38
C ALA A 16 -0.93 -10.20 24.12
N TRP A 17 -1.59 -9.28 23.41
CA TRP A 17 -2.86 -9.58 22.81
C TRP A 17 -2.59 -10.61 21.72
N GLY A 18 -3.23 -11.77 21.80
CA GLY A 18 -3.27 -12.70 20.69
C GLY A 18 -3.79 -11.94 19.48
N MET A 19 -2.88 -11.57 18.57
CA MET A 19 -3.26 -10.91 17.31
C MET A 19 -4.29 -11.78 16.62
N SER A 20 -5.40 -11.18 16.20
CA SER A 20 -6.46 -11.91 15.52
C SER A 20 -5.93 -12.55 14.24
N ASP A 21 -6.24 -13.84 14.03
CA ASP A 21 -5.99 -14.51 12.75
C ASP A 21 -6.92 -14.00 11.63
N ASP A 22 -7.93 -13.20 11.97
CA ASP A 22 -8.80 -12.54 11.01
C ASP A 22 -8.18 -11.20 10.55
N PRO A 23 -7.77 -11.09 9.27
CA PRO A 23 -7.13 -9.89 8.75
C PRO A 23 -7.99 -8.63 8.81
N LYS A 24 -9.32 -8.77 8.73
CA LYS A 24 -10.25 -7.62 8.83
C LYS A 24 -10.31 -7.11 10.26
N LYS A 25 -10.38 -8.02 11.23
CA LYS A 25 -10.32 -7.64 12.65
C LYS A 25 -9.00 -6.98 13.01
N LEU A 26 -7.89 -7.52 12.51
CA LEU A 26 -6.57 -6.93 12.71
C LEU A 26 -6.45 -5.51 12.12
N ALA A 27 -7.09 -5.26 10.98
CA ALA A 27 -7.16 -3.92 10.40
C ALA A 27 -7.95 -2.95 11.29
N HIS A 28 -9.06 -3.38 11.89
CA HIS A 28 -9.81 -2.56 12.85
C HIS A 28 -9.01 -2.27 14.13
N GLU A 29 -8.27 -3.23 14.66
CA GLU A 29 -7.36 -3.02 15.81
C GLU A 29 -6.30 -1.94 15.47
N ALA A 30 -5.77 -1.96 14.24
CA ALA A 30 -4.85 -0.92 13.78
C ALA A 30 -5.53 0.46 13.71
N VAL A 31 -6.77 0.53 13.23
CA VAL A 31 -7.54 1.79 13.17
C VAL A 31 -7.82 2.33 14.55
N GLU A 32 -8.28 1.50 15.51
CA GLU A 32 -8.51 1.93 16.89
C GLU A 32 -7.25 2.53 17.52
N PHE A 33 -6.11 1.87 17.30
CA PHE A 33 -4.81 2.37 17.76
C PHE A 33 -4.46 3.73 17.12
N LEU A 34 -4.58 3.85 15.78
CA LEU A 34 -4.26 5.07 15.04
C LEU A 34 -5.20 6.22 15.38
N SER A 35 -6.51 5.96 15.45
CA SER A 35 -7.53 6.96 15.83
C SER A 35 -7.28 7.50 17.23
N SER A 36 -6.99 6.63 18.18
CA SER A 36 -6.63 7.03 19.54
C SER A 36 -5.33 7.84 19.59
N ARG A 37 -4.32 7.44 18.77
CA ARG A 37 -3.00 8.09 18.75
C ARG A 37 -3.03 9.49 18.17
N PHE A 38 -3.87 9.73 17.16
CA PHE A 38 -3.91 10.98 16.41
C PHE A 38 -5.17 11.84 16.65
N GLY A 39 -6.16 11.30 17.38
CA GLY A 39 -7.43 12.00 17.60
C GLY A 39 -8.25 12.16 16.31
N LEU A 40 -8.14 11.21 15.38
CA LEU A 40 -8.80 11.24 14.07
C LEU A 40 -9.63 9.98 13.87
N ASP A 41 -10.94 10.11 13.75
CA ASP A 41 -11.86 8.98 13.57
C ASP A 41 -11.88 8.46 12.14
N ARG A 42 -11.49 9.28 11.17
CA ARG A 42 -11.44 8.89 9.76
C ARG A 42 -10.42 9.69 8.97
N ILE A 43 -10.03 9.11 7.82
CA ILE A 43 -9.24 9.76 6.78
C ILE A 43 -10.03 9.79 5.47
N ASP A 44 -9.67 10.69 4.55
CA ASP A 44 -10.36 10.83 3.25
C ASP A 44 -9.72 9.98 2.15
N LEU A 45 -8.39 9.93 2.15
CA LEU A 45 -7.61 9.21 1.14
C LEU A 45 -6.31 8.69 1.74
N ALA A 46 -5.68 7.78 1.00
CA ALA A 46 -4.36 7.28 1.36
C ALA A 46 -3.44 7.14 0.16
N LEU A 47 -2.15 7.19 0.43
CA LEU A 47 -1.09 6.96 -0.53
C LEU A 47 -0.14 5.88 0.01
N VAL A 48 0.28 4.96 -0.86
CA VAL A 48 1.40 4.07 -0.58
C VAL A 48 2.55 4.47 -1.49
N LEU A 49 3.63 4.97 -0.89
CA LEU A 49 4.81 5.44 -1.61
C LEU A 49 5.82 4.31 -1.68
N GLY A 50 6.02 3.80 -2.88
CA GLY A 50 7.01 2.77 -3.20
C GLY A 50 8.41 3.35 -3.44
N SER A 51 9.28 2.50 -3.98
CA SER A 51 10.68 2.85 -4.28
C SER A 51 10.78 4.11 -5.14
N GLY A 52 11.59 5.06 -4.69
CA GLY A 52 11.81 6.34 -5.39
C GLY A 52 10.79 7.44 -5.10
N TRP A 53 9.70 7.15 -4.36
CA TRP A 53 8.60 8.10 -4.14
C TRP A 53 8.55 8.71 -2.73
N SER A 54 9.35 8.23 -1.79
CA SER A 54 9.25 8.63 -0.37
C SER A 54 9.37 10.14 -0.12
N ALA A 55 10.18 10.85 -0.91
CA ALA A 55 10.32 12.30 -0.84
C ALA A 55 9.02 13.06 -1.21
N GLY A 56 8.11 12.43 -1.96
CA GLY A 56 6.82 13.01 -2.31
C GLY A 56 5.90 13.23 -1.12
N ALA A 57 6.10 12.51 -0.01
CA ALA A 57 5.29 12.67 1.20
C ALA A 57 5.31 14.10 1.75
N ASP A 58 6.47 14.77 1.68
CA ASP A 58 6.67 16.10 2.23
C ASP A 58 6.07 17.22 1.36
N GLN A 59 5.61 16.88 0.14
CA GLN A 59 5.00 17.82 -0.80
C GLN A 59 3.45 17.83 -0.74
N LEU A 60 2.85 16.94 0.06
CA LEU A 60 1.39 16.72 0.03
C LEU A 60 0.60 17.73 0.86
N GLY A 61 1.24 18.46 1.76
CA GLY A 61 0.60 19.45 2.60
C GLY A 61 1.16 19.52 4.01
N GLU A 62 0.35 20.00 4.95
CA GLU A 62 0.73 20.17 6.36
C GLU A 62 0.77 18.82 7.09
N GLY A 63 1.90 18.50 7.74
CA GLY A 63 2.04 17.31 8.57
C GLY A 63 1.21 17.39 9.85
N LEU A 64 0.35 16.41 10.09
CA LEU A 64 -0.47 16.29 11.30
C LEU A 64 0.17 15.36 12.35
N GLY A 65 1.12 14.54 11.95
CA GLY A 65 1.85 13.61 12.79
C GLY A 65 2.33 12.39 12.03
N GLU A 66 3.19 11.61 12.67
CA GLU A 66 3.73 10.40 12.08
C GLU A 66 3.93 9.29 13.11
N ILE A 67 4.01 8.06 12.64
CA ILE A 67 4.32 6.87 13.44
C ILE A 67 5.04 5.84 12.58
N THR A 68 6.00 5.14 13.17
CA THR A 68 6.65 3.99 12.52
C THR A 68 5.63 2.88 12.31
N LEU A 69 5.51 2.35 11.10
CA LEU A 69 4.55 1.28 10.77
C LEU A 69 4.69 0.06 11.68
N GLY A 70 5.91 -0.34 12.04
CA GLY A 70 6.15 -1.46 12.96
C GLY A 70 5.63 -1.27 14.39
N ALA A 71 5.16 -0.08 14.77
CA ALA A 71 4.49 0.19 16.03
C ALA A 71 2.96 0.04 15.95
N VAL A 72 2.41 -0.04 14.74
CA VAL A 72 0.97 -0.18 14.49
C VAL A 72 0.59 -1.67 14.50
N PRO A 73 -0.52 -2.07 15.14
CA PRO A 73 -0.97 -3.46 15.14
C PRO A 73 -1.05 -4.06 13.74
N GLY A 74 -0.57 -5.30 13.59
CA GLY A 74 -0.58 -6.03 12.31
C GLY A 74 0.51 -5.66 11.31
N PHE A 75 1.11 -4.48 11.42
CA PHE A 75 2.26 -4.14 10.58
C PHE A 75 3.53 -4.83 11.07
N ARG A 76 4.33 -5.29 10.14
CA ARG A 76 5.57 -6.00 10.46
C ARG A 76 6.70 -5.04 10.77
N LYS A 77 7.50 -5.39 11.78
CA LYS A 77 8.75 -4.69 12.06
C LYS A 77 9.73 -4.95 10.89
N PRO A 78 10.47 -3.94 10.44
CA PRO A 78 11.49 -4.13 9.40
C PRO A 78 12.55 -5.11 9.88
N VAL A 79 13.03 -5.95 8.96
CA VAL A 79 14.13 -6.89 9.22
C VAL A 79 15.45 -6.13 9.39
N VAL A 80 15.59 -4.99 8.70
CA VAL A 80 16.79 -4.13 8.74
C VAL A 80 16.46 -2.84 9.49
N LYS A 81 17.27 -2.51 10.53
CA LYS A 81 17.15 -1.24 11.25
C LYS A 81 17.24 -0.05 10.27
N GLY A 82 16.30 0.89 10.37
CA GLY A 82 16.27 2.09 9.54
C GLY A 82 15.51 1.96 8.21
N HIS A 83 15.01 0.77 7.85
CA HIS A 83 14.22 0.55 6.63
C HIS A 83 12.72 0.38 6.90
N GLY A 84 12.26 0.69 8.12
CA GLY A 84 10.85 0.67 8.47
C GLY A 84 10.09 1.82 7.84
N GLY A 85 9.00 1.51 7.14
CA GLY A 85 8.09 2.53 6.66
C GLY A 85 7.48 3.33 7.82
N VAL A 86 7.06 4.53 7.50
CA VAL A 86 6.36 5.45 8.40
C VAL A 86 4.97 5.69 7.85
N LEU A 87 3.98 5.77 8.72
CA LEU A 87 2.68 6.34 8.40
C LEU A 87 2.73 7.81 8.79
N LYS A 88 2.56 8.69 7.81
CA LYS A 88 2.41 10.13 8.00
C LYS A 88 0.95 10.52 7.78
N LEU A 89 0.42 11.36 8.65
CA LEU A 89 -0.85 12.03 8.41
C LEU A 89 -0.58 13.44 7.90
N VAL A 90 -1.29 13.80 6.85
CA VAL A 90 -1.11 15.07 6.15
C VAL A 90 -2.48 15.71 5.90
N ARG A 91 -2.57 17.03 6.12
CA ARG A 91 -3.69 17.83 5.62
C ARG A 91 -3.31 18.41 4.27
N THR A 92 -3.99 17.98 3.24
CA THR A 92 -3.75 18.49 1.88
C THR A 92 -4.19 19.95 1.75
N ALA A 93 -3.70 20.65 0.73
CA ALA A 93 -4.10 22.01 0.42
C ALA A 93 -5.63 22.17 0.22
N GLY A 94 -6.30 21.11 -0.24
CA GLY A 94 -7.76 21.05 -0.38
C GLY A 94 -8.50 20.70 0.94
N GLY A 95 -7.82 20.68 2.08
CA GLY A 95 -8.41 20.41 3.40
C GLY A 95 -8.74 18.94 3.69
N ARG A 96 -8.35 18.02 2.81
CA ARG A 96 -8.55 16.57 3.00
C ARG A 96 -7.47 15.99 3.92
N THR A 97 -7.84 14.99 4.71
CA THR A 97 -6.89 14.25 5.53
C THR A 97 -6.40 13.01 4.77
N ALA A 98 -5.08 12.93 4.57
CA ALA A 98 -4.45 11.83 3.88
C ALA A 98 -3.55 11.03 4.83
N ALA A 99 -3.61 9.69 4.74
CA ALA A 99 -2.60 8.81 5.33
C ALA A 99 -1.58 8.42 4.26
N VAL A 100 -0.31 8.63 4.54
CA VAL A 100 0.79 8.33 3.63
C VAL A 100 1.67 7.25 4.23
N LEU A 101 1.67 6.08 3.61
CA LEU A 101 2.54 4.97 3.97
C LEU A 101 3.83 5.07 3.13
N THR A 102 4.97 5.35 3.76
CA THR A 102 6.26 5.53 3.06
C THR A 102 7.02 4.22 2.83
N GLY A 103 6.33 3.10 2.93
CA GLY A 103 6.88 1.76 2.68
C GLY A 103 5.75 0.74 2.56
N ARG A 104 6.11 -0.45 2.09
CA ARG A 104 5.20 -1.58 1.93
C ARG A 104 5.87 -2.90 2.25
N THR A 105 5.07 -3.91 2.56
CA THR A 105 5.50 -5.30 2.60
C THR A 105 5.34 -5.90 1.21
N HIS A 106 6.34 -6.64 0.75
CA HIS A 106 6.31 -7.31 -0.55
C HIS A 106 6.00 -8.79 -0.42
N TYR A 107 5.33 -9.34 -1.42
CA TYR A 107 4.97 -10.76 -1.41
C TYR A 107 6.20 -11.69 -1.43
N TYR A 108 7.33 -11.24 -2.03
CA TYR A 108 8.59 -12.00 -2.02
C TYR A 108 9.22 -12.14 -0.62
N GLU A 109 8.78 -11.38 0.37
CA GLU A 109 9.27 -11.54 1.74
C GLU A 109 8.85 -12.88 2.38
N GLY A 110 7.98 -13.65 1.72
CA GLY A 110 7.63 -15.01 2.12
C GLY A 110 6.70 -15.12 3.33
N ARG A 111 5.98 -14.04 3.66
CA ARG A 111 5.08 -13.96 4.82
C ARG A 111 3.60 -14.12 4.48
N GLY A 112 3.30 -14.58 3.26
CA GLY A 112 1.94 -14.65 2.74
C GLY A 112 1.39 -13.32 2.24
N VAL A 113 0.12 -13.32 1.82
CA VAL A 113 -0.55 -12.16 1.20
C VAL A 113 -1.08 -11.18 2.23
N ASP A 114 -1.58 -11.64 3.38
CA ASP A 114 -2.23 -10.77 4.36
C ASP A 114 -1.36 -9.61 4.84
N PRO A 115 -0.06 -9.79 5.17
CA PRO A 115 0.80 -8.67 5.50
C PRO A 115 1.03 -7.67 4.36
N VAL A 116 0.98 -8.15 3.10
CA VAL A 116 1.13 -7.29 1.91
C VAL A 116 -0.02 -6.28 1.80
N VAL A 117 -1.23 -6.71 2.10
CA VAL A 117 -2.45 -5.90 1.94
C VAL A 117 -2.98 -5.34 3.26
N HIS A 118 -2.30 -5.59 4.39
CA HIS A 118 -2.75 -5.11 5.69
C HIS A 118 -2.86 -3.58 5.74
N GLY A 119 -1.91 -2.86 5.16
CA GLY A 119 -1.97 -1.40 5.05
C GLY A 119 -3.21 -0.92 4.31
N VAL A 120 -3.54 -1.54 3.18
CA VAL A 120 -4.73 -1.22 2.39
C VAL A 120 -6.01 -1.49 3.18
N ARG A 121 -6.09 -2.63 3.85
CA ARG A 121 -7.24 -2.96 4.72
C ARG A 121 -7.39 -1.97 5.87
N THR A 122 -6.29 -1.56 6.47
CA THR A 122 -6.28 -0.58 7.57
C THR A 122 -6.81 0.78 7.10
N ILE A 123 -6.30 1.32 5.99
CA ILE A 123 -6.75 2.62 5.50
C ILE A 123 -8.21 2.61 5.04
N ALA A 124 -8.66 1.51 4.45
CA ALA A 124 -10.06 1.34 4.07
C ALA A 124 -10.97 1.31 5.32
N ALA A 125 -10.59 0.53 6.33
CA ALA A 125 -11.31 0.49 7.61
C ALA A 125 -11.29 1.85 8.34
N TRP A 126 -10.26 2.69 8.11
CA TRP A 126 -10.17 4.06 8.64
C TRP A 126 -10.99 5.08 7.84
N GLY A 127 -11.72 4.65 6.81
CA GLY A 127 -12.70 5.46 6.09
C GLY A 127 -12.19 6.14 4.83
N ALA A 128 -10.97 5.81 4.35
CA ALA A 128 -10.52 6.28 3.05
C ALA A 128 -11.47 5.81 1.94
N SER A 129 -11.71 6.66 0.95
CA SER A 129 -12.44 6.32 -0.28
C SER A 129 -11.53 6.17 -1.49
N THR A 130 -10.33 6.69 -1.41
CA THR A 130 -9.36 6.74 -2.51
C THR A 130 -8.00 6.25 -2.04
N LEU A 131 -7.37 5.43 -2.87
CA LEU A 131 -6.01 4.93 -2.67
C LEU A 131 -5.15 5.27 -3.87
N VAL A 132 -4.00 5.90 -3.63
CA VAL A 132 -2.95 6.10 -4.62
C VAL A 132 -1.81 5.12 -4.34
N LEU A 133 -1.49 4.27 -5.30
CA LEU A 133 -0.39 3.32 -5.23
C LEU A 133 0.74 3.75 -6.16
N THR A 134 1.93 3.95 -5.61
CA THR A 134 3.12 4.21 -6.42
C THR A 134 4.11 3.06 -6.31
N ASN A 135 4.93 2.89 -7.33
CA ASN A 135 6.00 1.90 -7.33
C ASN A 135 7.16 2.34 -8.25
N GLY A 136 8.32 1.70 -8.11
CA GLY A 136 9.37 1.69 -9.11
C GLY A 136 9.27 0.37 -9.89
N CYS A 137 9.22 0.44 -11.20
CA CYS A 137 9.04 -0.73 -12.07
C CYS A 137 9.94 -0.66 -13.30
N GLY A 138 10.09 -1.79 -13.98
CA GLY A 138 10.72 -1.87 -15.30
C GLY A 138 9.74 -1.51 -16.39
N GLY A 139 10.14 -0.64 -17.33
CA GLY A 139 9.36 -0.33 -18.53
C GLY A 139 9.67 -1.32 -19.65
N LEU A 140 8.63 -1.83 -20.31
CA LEU A 140 8.75 -2.67 -21.49
C LEU A 140 8.62 -1.85 -22.79
N ASN A 141 7.99 -0.68 -22.72
CA ASN A 141 7.83 0.21 -23.86
C ASN A 141 9.14 0.98 -24.11
N PRO A 142 9.81 0.77 -25.26
CA PRO A 142 11.09 1.41 -25.57
C PRO A 142 10.99 2.92 -25.75
N ALA A 143 9.78 3.47 -25.94
CA ALA A 143 9.56 4.91 -26.03
C ALA A 143 9.63 5.63 -24.68
N TRP A 144 9.60 4.90 -23.56
CA TRP A 144 9.64 5.49 -22.23
C TRP A 144 11.06 5.48 -21.65
N ALA A 145 11.62 6.66 -21.48
CA ALA A 145 12.92 6.83 -20.85
C ALA A 145 12.87 6.47 -19.35
N PRO A 146 14.00 6.07 -18.73
CA PRO A 146 14.08 5.95 -17.28
C PRO A 146 13.61 7.22 -16.58
N GLY A 147 12.77 7.06 -15.54
CA GLY A 147 12.15 8.17 -14.82
C GLY A 147 10.81 8.64 -15.38
N THR A 148 10.33 8.06 -16.48
CA THR A 148 8.96 8.31 -16.97
C THR A 148 7.93 7.89 -15.94
N VAL A 149 7.02 8.79 -15.57
CA VAL A 149 5.85 8.49 -14.75
C VAL A 149 4.74 7.97 -15.65
N VAL A 150 4.18 6.82 -15.31
CA VAL A 150 3.14 6.14 -16.10
C VAL A 150 1.93 5.87 -15.23
N LEU A 151 0.73 6.22 -15.70
CA LEU A 151 -0.52 5.83 -15.06
C LEU A 151 -0.81 4.35 -15.35
N ILE A 152 -1.11 3.59 -14.31
CA ILE A 152 -1.53 2.19 -14.45
C ILE A 152 -3.02 2.17 -14.81
N ARG A 153 -3.36 1.67 -15.99
CA ARG A 153 -4.75 1.53 -16.43
C ARG A 153 -5.34 0.15 -16.14
N ASP A 154 -4.46 -0.86 -15.99
CA ASP A 154 -4.84 -2.26 -15.75
C ASP A 154 -3.64 -3.04 -15.23
N HIS A 155 -3.84 -4.28 -14.77
CA HIS A 155 -2.75 -5.15 -14.38
C HIS A 155 -2.93 -6.61 -14.80
N ILE A 156 -1.81 -7.33 -14.85
CA ILE A 156 -1.74 -8.77 -14.97
C ILE A 156 -1.07 -9.30 -13.70
N ASN A 157 -1.79 -10.12 -12.93
CA ASN A 157 -1.27 -10.72 -11.70
C ASN A 157 -0.65 -12.09 -11.99
N LEU A 158 0.68 -12.16 -12.05
CA LEU A 158 1.44 -13.41 -12.23
C LEU A 158 2.01 -13.97 -10.93
N THR A 159 1.53 -13.50 -9.76
CA THR A 159 2.02 -14.00 -8.47
C THR A 159 1.48 -15.37 -8.10
N GLY A 160 0.40 -15.82 -8.73
CA GLY A 160 -0.33 -17.03 -8.33
C GLY A 160 -1.08 -16.89 -7.00
N ALA A 161 -1.26 -15.67 -6.48
CA ALA A 161 -1.87 -15.38 -5.19
C ALA A 161 -3.00 -14.38 -5.29
N THR A 162 -3.89 -14.37 -4.28
CA THR A 162 -4.95 -13.38 -4.10
C THR A 162 -5.14 -13.07 -2.62
N PRO A 163 -5.47 -11.83 -2.24
CA PRO A 163 -5.85 -11.49 -0.87
C PRO A 163 -7.28 -11.89 -0.50
N LEU A 164 -8.09 -12.26 -1.48
CA LEU A 164 -9.49 -12.65 -1.27
C LEU A 164 -9.58 -14.01 -0.59
N ARG A 165 -10.61 -14.19 0.22
CA ARG A 165 -10.86 -15.43 0.95
C ARG A 165 -12.25 -15.98 0.65
N GLY A 166 -12.34 -17.31 0.58
CA GLY A 166 -13.59 -18.01 0.32
C GLY A 166 -14.23 -17.62 -1.03
N ALA A 167 -15.55 -17.61 -1.09
CA ALA A 167 -16.32 -17.28 -2.29
C ALA A 167 -16.58 -15.77 -2.42
N THR A 168 -15.54 -14.96 -2.21
CA THR A 168 -15.61 -13.51 -2.37
C THR A 168 -15.25 -13.14 -3.80
N PHE A 169 -16.25 -12.68 -4.57
CA PHE A 169 -16.07 -12.28 -5.96
C PHE A 169 -16.05 -10.75 -6.06
N VAL A 170 -15.01 -10.20 -6.67
CA VAL A 170 -14.81 -8.76 -6.81
C VAL A 170 -14.72 -8.40 -8.28
N ASP A 171 -15.49 -7.39 -8.70
CA ASP A 171 -15.39 -6.85 -10.05
C ASP A 171 -14.09 -6.07 -10.21
N MET A 172 -13.25 -6.53 -11.13
CA MET A 172 -11.95 -5.93 -11.46
C MET A 172 -11.96 -5.26 -12.84
N THR A 173 -13.12 -5.09 -13.47
CA THR A 173 -13.24 -4.49 -14.82
C THR A 173 -12.67 -3.07 -14.85
N GLU A 174 -12.86 -2.31 -13.79
CA GLU A 174 -12.26 -0.99 -13.58
C GLU A 174 -11.41 -0.99 -12.29
N ALA A 175 -10.38 -1.85 -12.28
CA ALA A 175 -9.49 -1.99 -11.11
C ALA A 175 -8.79 -0.68 -10.76
N TYR A 176 -8.42 0.10 -11.78
CA TYR A 176 -7.85 1.45 -11.66
C TYR A 176 -8.84 2.46 -12.21
N SER A 177 -9.22 3.44 -11.39
CA SER A 177 -10.29 4.40 -11.69
C SER A 177 -9.97 5.26 -12.90
N GLY A 178 -10.81 5.19 -13.96
CA GLY A 178 -10.74 6.07 -15.11
C GLY A 178 -10.88 7.52 -14.71
N ARG A 179 -11.83 7.83 -13.83
CA ARG A 179 -12.05 9.17 -13.28
C ARG A 179 -10.78 9.75 -12.62
N LEU A 180 -10.06 8.96 -11.82
CA LEU A 180 -8.84 9.42 -11.16
C LEU A 180 -7.69 9.61 -12.16
N ARG A 181 -7.59 8.76 -13.20
CA ARG A 181 -6.61 8.92 -14.28
C ARG A 181 -6.89 10.18 -15.10
N ASP A 182 -8.14 10.47 -15.40
CA ASP A 182 -8.54 11.70 -16.08
C ASP A 182 -8.22 12.93 -15.22
N LEU A 183 -8.48 12.85 -13.91
CA LEU A 183 -8.11 13.91 -12.96
C LEU A 183 -6.58 14.13 -12.94
N ALA A 184 -5.79 13.07 -12.93
CA ALA A 184 -4.32 13.17 -12.98
C ALA A 184 -3.85 13.90 -14.26
N ARG A 185 -4.49 13.63 -15.40
CA ARG A 185 -4.20 14.32 -16.68
C ARG A 185 -4.61 15.77 -16.72
N THR A 186 -5.52 16.24 -15.87
CA THR A 186 -5.78 17.69 -15.78
C THR A 186 -4.56 18.46 -15.27
N VAL A 187 -3.69 17.78 -14.50
CA VAL A 187 -2.46 18.35 -13.93
C VAL A 187 -1.25 18.04 -14.81
N ALA A 188 -1.19 16.84 -15.38
CA ALA A 188 -0.09 16.35 -16.20
C ALA A 188 -0.65 15.65 -17.46
N PRO A 189 -1.02 16.42 -18.50
CA PRO A 189 -1.68 15.88 -19.71
C PRO A 189 -0.84 14.87 -20.51
N GLU A 190 0.48 14.94 -20.35
CA GLU A 190 1.45 14.09 -21.04
C GLU A 190 1.61 12.69 -20.45
N LEU A 191 1.03 12.40 -19.28
CA LEU A 191 1.18 11.11 -18.61
C LEU A 191 0.68 9.95 -19.50
N PRO A 192 1.58 9.03 -19.89
CA PRO A 192 1.18 7.83 -20.60
C PRO A 192 0.45 6.86 -19.66
N GLU A 193 -0.26 5.90 -20.26
CA GLU A 193 -0.88 4.79 -19.56
C GLU A 193 -0.28 3.45 -19.95
N GLY A 194 -0.23 2.53 -19.01
CA GLY A 194 0.27 1.17 -19.25
C GLY A 194 -0.39 0.11 -18.39
N VAL A 195 -0.20 -1.14 -18.82
CA VAL A 195 -0.59 -2.34 -18.09
C VAL A 195 0.58 -2.79 -17.25
N TYR A 196 0.35 -2.93 -15.94
CA TYR A 196 1.36 -3.37 -14.97
C TYR A 196 1.30 -4.89 -14.77
N VAL A 197 2.42 -5.56 -14.94
CA VAL A 197 2.55 -7.01 -14.68
C VAL A 197 3.24 -7.21 -13.35
N GLN A 198 2.53 -7.81 -12.37
CA GLN A 198 3.15 -8.18 -11.11
C GLN A 198 3.73 -9.57 -11.17
N PHE A 199 5.06 -9.67 -11.05
CA PHE A 199 5.79 -10.89 -10.74
C PHE A 199 5.96 -11.04 -9.23
N ARG A 200 6.25 -12.27 -8.79
CA ARG A 200 6.49 -12.54 -7.37
C ARG A 200 7.80 -11.93 -6.87
N GLY A 201 8.88 -12.05 -7.64
CA GLY A 201 10.24 -11.78 -7.19
C GLY A 201 10.74 -12.80 -6.14
N PRO A 202 11.85 -12.55 -5.43
CA PRO A 202 12.67 -11.33 -5.46
C PRO A 202 13.66 -11.22 -6.63
N GLN A 203 13.83 -12.29 -7.44
CA GLN A 203 14.65 -12.22 -8.64
C GLN A 203 13.98 -11.32 -9.68
N TYR A 204 14.81 -10.60 -10.44
CA TYR A 204 14.36 -9.91 -11.64
C TYR A 204 14.02 -10.90 -12.76
N GLU A 205 13.23 -10.43 -13.70
CA GLU A 205 12.76 -11.21 -14.84
C GLU A 205 13.93 -11.60 -15.76
N THR A 206 13.90 -12.84 -16.25
CA THR A 206 14.77 -13.25 -17.35
C THR A 206 14.39 -12.55 -18.65
N PRO A 207 15.27 -12.49 -19.67
CA PRO A 207 14.90 -11.95 -20.99
C PRO A 207 13.68 -12.63 -21.61
N ALA A 208 13.47 -13.92 -21.34
CA ALA A 208 12.30 -14.65 -21.82
C ALA A 208 11.02 -14.23 -21.08
N GLU A 209 11.09 -14.02 -19.77
CA GLU A 209 9.98 -13.53 -18.96
C GLU A 209 9.59 -12.08 -19.34
N VAL A 210 10.57 -11.22 -19.64
CA VAL A 210 10.33 -9.87 -20.17
C VAL A 210 9.56 -9.92 -21.49
N ARG A 211 10.00 -10.79 -22.45
CA ARG A 211 9.27 -10.98 -23.72
C ARG A 211 7.87 -11.52 -23.49
N MET A 212 7.72 -12.48 -22.58
CA MET A 212 6.41 -13.05 -22.20
C MET A 212 5.48 -11.96 -21.69
N ALA A 213 5.93 -11.12 -20.76
CA ALA A 213 5.13 -10.02 -20.21
C ALA A 213 4.63 -9.07 -21.30
N GLY A 214 5.51 -8.71 -22.24
CA GLY A 214 5.13 -7.89 -23.41
C GLY A 214 4.12 -8.58 -24.32
N LEU A 215 4.29 -9.88 -24.61
CA LEU A 215 3.34 -10.66 -25.42
C LEU A 215 1.96 -10.79 -24.75
N LEU A 216 1.90 -10.82 -23.43
CA LEU A 216 0.65 -10.81 -22.67
C LEU A 216 -0.04 -9.43 -22.62
N GLY A 217 0.57 -8.41 -23.19
CA GLY A 217 0.04 -7.04 -23.23
C GLY A 217 0.49 -6.17 -22.06
N GLY A 218 1.55 -6.55 -21.35
CA GLY A 218 2.17 -5.74 -20.29
C GLY A 218 3.05 -4.64 -20.86
N ASP A 219 3.05 -3.50 -20.18
CA ASP A 219 3.89 -2.34 -20.48
C ASP A 219 4.93 -2.08 -19.38
N LEU A 220 4.65 -2.57 -18.18
CA LEU A 220 5.43 -2.38 -16.97
C LEU A 220 5.57 -3.70 -16.22
N VAL A 221 6.71 -3.92 -15.55
CA VAL A 221 6.94 -5.10 -14.70
C VAL A 221 7.42 -4.70 -13.33
N GLY A 222 6.89 -5.34 -12.29
CA GLY A 222 7.30 -5.10 -10.91
C GLY A 222 6.82 -6.18 -9.95
N MET A 223 6.98 -5.93 -8.66
CA MET A 223 6.76 -6.93 -7.60
C MET A 223 5.78 -6.46 -6.52
N SER A 224 4.90 -5.50 -6.86
CA SER A 224 3.93 -4.90 -5.93
C SER A 224 2.61 -4.57 -6.63
N THR A 225 1.73 -3.84 -5.96
CA THR A 225 0.60 -3.10 -6.56
C THR A 225 -0.63 -3.95 -6.89
N ALA A 226 -0.52 -5.03 -7.65
CA ALA A 226 -1.72 -5.80 -8.07
C ALA A 226 -2.46 -6.43 -6.89
N LEU A 227 -1.75 -7.06 -5.94
CA LEU A 227 -2.39 -7.64 -4.76
C LEU A 227 -3.03 -6.56 -3.87
N GLU A 228 -2.38 -5.40 -3.72
CA GLU A 228 -2.92 -4.25 -2.98
C GLU A 228 -4.17 -3.70 -3.67
N THR A 229 -4.16 -3.60 -5.00
CA THR A 229 -5.33 -3.16 -5.79
C THR A 229 -6.53 -4.11 -5.62
N ILE A 230 -6.30 -5.43 -5.62
CA ILE A 230 -7.38 -6.41 -5.40
C ILE A 230 -8.01 -6.19 -4.01
N ALA A 231 -7.20 -6.03 -2.97
CA ALA A 231 -7.71 -5.76 -1.63
C ALA A 231 -8.43 -4.41 -1.52
N ALA A 232 -7.95 -3.38 -2.23
CA ALA A 232 -8.58 -2.08 -2.29
C ALA A 232 -9.97 -2.17 -2.95
N ARG A 233 -10.08 -2.90 -4.06
CA ARG A 233 -11.37 -3.11 -4.74
C ARG A 233 -12.33 -3.95 -3.91
N GLU A 234 -11.85 -4.97 -3.18
CA GLU A 234 -12.68 -5.69 -2.18
C GLU A 234 -13.29 -4.74 -1.15
N ALA A 235 -12.52 -3.74 -0.72
CA ALA A 235 -12.94 -2.75 0.26
C ALA A 235 -13.72 -1.56 -0.33
N GLY A 236 -13.95 -1.52 -1.64
CA GLY A 236 -14.71 -0.46 -2.33
C GLY A 236 -13.92 0.83 -2.59
N LEU A 237 -12.61 0.83 -2.46
CA LEU A 237 -11.77 2.01 -2.75
C LEU A 237 -11.66 2.25 -4.26
N GLU A 238 -11.63 3.52 -4.67
CA GLU A 238 -11.11 3.92 -5.98
C GLU A 238 -9.59 3.91 -5.93
N VAL A 239 -8.96 3.33 -6.95
CA VAL A 239 -7.50 3.19 -7.02
C VAL A 239 -6.92 3.98 -8.18
N LEU A 240 -5.83 4.74 -7.89
CA LEU A 240 -4.94 5.33 -8.87
C LEU A 240 -3.57 4.65 -8.73
N GLY A 241 -3.06 4.10 -9.80
CA GLY A 241 -1.71 3.53 -9.85
C GLY A 241 -0.79 4.37 -10.72
#